data_a6d7b77cf2f9228760e30dae19ba2bf0
#
_entry.id   a6d7b77cf2f9228760e30dae19ba2bf0
#
_cell.length_a   1.000
_cell.length_b   1.000
_cell.length_c   1.000
_cell.angle_alpha   90.00
_cell.angle_beta   90.00
_cell.angle_gamma   90.00
#
_symmetry.space_group_name_H-M   'P 1'
#
loop_
_entity.id
_entity.type
_entity.pdbx_description
1 polymer ?
#
loop_
_entity_poly.entity_id
_entity_poly.type
_entity_poly.pdbx_seq_one_letter_code
_entity_poly.pdbx_strand_id
1 'polypeptide(L)'
;MNTCNNASEMPFLKRLGRKTIITGHYGSGKTEFAVSLAMLLADELSGNNYSNPAAQENRPLVLVPPIALIDLDIINPYFRSRERKDLLNNAGVAIYGSVFENESTAELPALSASVRAPLEDSTCRVIIDTGGNDMGAIVLNQFSKYFTDDETTVLAIVNVNRPETNDINSAIEHIKAIEFITGLNVSFIINNTNLLRETTIDDILVGQKFCKEICKLTDKNFLCDCYPVGIINPEELTGLSSNLMPLGLYMRPTWLDV
;
A
#
# COMPACT_ATOMS: atom_id res chain seq x y z
N MET A 1 5.50 9.19 23.23
CA MET A 1 4.21 8.67 23.73
C MET A 1 3.80 7.55 22.81
N ASN A 2 3.91 6.31 23.28
CA ASN A 2 3.72 5.10 22.48
C ASN A 2 2.23 4.79 22.36
N THR A 3 1.62 5.11 21.25
CA THR A 3 0.36 4.48 20.83
C THR A 3 0.73 3.41 19.77
N CYS A 4 1.36 2.33 20.22
CA CYS A 4 1.47 1.12 19.43
C CYS A 4 0.05 0.53 19.34
N ASN A 5 -0.68 0.84 18.28
CA ASN A 5 -1.78 -0.02 17.84
C ASN A 5 -1.11 -1.32 17.41
N ASN A 6 -1.23 -2.36 18.24
CA ASN A 6 -0.66 -3.69 17.94
C ASN A 6 -1.24 -4.18 16.61
N ALA A 7 -0.39 -4.47 15.63
CA ALA A 7 -0.78 -5.06 14.36
C ALA A 7 -1.57 -6.38 14.57
N SER A 8 -1.35 -7.07 15.68
CA SER A 8 -2.11 -8.26 16.11
C SER A 8 -3.61 -8.00 16.30
N GLU A 9 -4.04 -6.74 16.44
CA GLU A 9 -5.45 -6.34 16.59
C GLU A 9 -6.13 -5.95 15.27
N MET A 10 -5.43 -6.05 14.12
CA MET A 10 -5.96 -5.69 12.82
C MET A 10 -6.39 -6.92 12.00
N PRO A 11 -7.64 -7.39 12.16
CA PRO A 11 -8.09 -8.65 11.52
C PRO A 11 -8.02 -8.60 9.98
N PHE A 12 -8.06 -7.41 9.39
CA PHE A 12 -8.01 -7.25 7.93
C PHE A 12 -6.65 -7.65 7.34
N LEU A 13 -5.53 -7.56 8.10
CA LEU A 13 -4.21 -7.98 7.64
C LEU A 13 -4.17 -9.47 7.27
N LYS A 14 -4.97 -10.30 7.97
CA LYS A 14 -5.11 -11.74 7.69
C LYS A 14 -5.86 -12.04 6.39
N ARG A 15 -6.55 -11.05 5.82
CA ARG A 15 -7.25 -11.16 4.54
C ARG A 15 -6.36 -10.84 3.35
N LEU A 16 -5.15 -10.30 3.60
CA LEU A 16 -4.18 -9.98 2.58
C LEU A 16 -3.35 -11.21 2.24
N GLY A 17 -3.22 -11.49 0.96
CA GLY A 17 -2.32 -12.51 0.45
C GLY A 17 -0.86 -12.15 0.66
N ARG A 18 0.03 -13.09 0.36
CA ARG A 18 1.48 -12.87 0.39
C ARG A 18 1.93 -11.73 -0.52
N LYS A 19 1.27 -11.59 -1.68
CA LYS A 19 1.48 -10.52 -2.65
C LYS A 19 0.31 -9.54 -2.59
N THR A 20 0.56 -8.32 -2.19
CA THR A 20 -0.45 -7.27 -2.09
C THR A 20 -0.14 -6.16 -3.09
N ILE A 21 -0.99 -6.03 -4.11
CA ILE A 21 -0.89 -4.99 -5.15
C ILE A 21 -1.76 -3.82 -4.72
N ILE A 22 -1.16 -2.63 -4.70
CA ILE A 22 -1.83 -1.38 -4.33
C ILE A 22 -2.01 -0.55 -5.59
N THR A 23 -3.27 -0.33 -5.95
CA THR A 23 -3.67 0.47 -7.11
C THR A 23 -4.65 1.57 -6.70
N GLY A 24 -5.01 2.44 -7.61
CA GLY A 24 -5.93 3.57 -7.38
C GLY A 24 -5.50 4.79 -8.15
N HIS A 25 -6.34 5.80 -8.20
CA HIS A 25 -6.10 7.00 -8.99
C HIS A 25 -4.87 7.81 -8.54
N TYR A 26 -4.36 8.68 -9.41
CA TYR A 26 -3.28 9.62 -9.05
C TYR A 26 -3.69 10.46 -7.82
N GLY A 27 -2.77 10.60 -6.87
CA GLY A 27 -3.03 11.36 -5.64
C GLY A 27 -3.97 10.69 -4.62
N SER A 28 -4.42 9.45 -4.83
CA SER A 28 -5.26 8.73 -3.85
C SER A 28 -4.50 8.31 -2.57
N GLY A 29 -3.16 8.48 -2.52
CA GLY A 29 -2.33 8.16 -1.38
C GLY A 29 -1.81 6.72 -1.34
N LYS A 30 -1.69 6.06 -2.50
CA LYS A 30 -1.20 4.68 -2.64
C LYS A 30 0.16 4.46 -1.97
N THR A 31 1.13 5.30 -2.28
CA THR A 31 2.50 5.21 -1.73
C THR A 31 2.52 5.36 -0.22
N GLU A 32 1.76 6.31 0.34
CA GLU A 32 1.64 6.45 1.79
C GLU A 32 1.01 5.21 2.43
N PHE A 33 -0.04 4.67 1.80
CA PHE A 33 -0.67 3.43 2.25
C PHE A 33 0.31 2.25 2.16
N ALA A 34 1.07 2.13 1.06
CA ALA A 34 2.05 1.06 0.85
C ALA A 34 3.16 1.08 1.91
N VAL A 35 3.72 2.26 2.19
CA VAL A 35 4.74 2.45 3.22
C VAL A 35 4.16 2.17 4.61
N SER A 36 2.97 2.67 4.92
CA SER A 36 2.31 2.42 6.21
C SER A 36 2.00 0.94 6.42
N LEU A 37 1.54 0.24 5.37
CA LEU A 37 1.30 -1.21 5.42
C LEU A 37 2.61 -1.98 5.64
N ALA A 38 3.69 -1.61 4.96
CA ALA A 38 4.99 -2.24 5.12
C ALA A 38 5.51 -2.09 6.56
N MET A 39 5.38 -0.91 7.14
CA MET A 39 5.78 -0.64 8.53
C MET A 39 4.95 -1.46 9.53
N LEU A 40 3.62 -1.56 9.34
CA LEU A 40 2.75 -2.38 10.18
C LEU A 40 3.11 -3.86 10.13
N LEU A 41 3.38 -4.39 8.94
CA LEU A 41 3.80 -5.79 8.79
C LEU A 41 5.16 -6.05 9.43
N ALA A 42 6.07 -5.08 9.37
CA ALA A 42 7.37 -5.16 10.04
C ALA A 42 7.23 -5.18 11.56
N ASP A 43 6.34 -4.35 12.11
CA ASP A 43 6.04 -4.32 13.54
C ASP A 43 5.41 -5.65 14.01
N GLU A 44 4.48 -6.23 13.22
CA GLU A 44 3.88 -7.55 13.51
C GLU A 44 4.95 -8.64 13.59
N LEU A 45 5.88 -8.68 12.66
CA LEU A 45 6.99 -9.64 12.66
C LEU A 45 7.96 -9.40 13.82
N SER A 46 8.23 -8.16 14.16
CA SER A 46 9.13 -7.78 15.27
C SER A 46 8.53 -8.16 16.61
N GLY A 47 7.24 -7.91 16.83
CA GLY A 47 6.55 -8.28 18.07
C GLY A 47 6.51 -9.79 18.33
N ASN A 48 6.56 -10.60 17.26
CA ASN A 48 6.52 -12.05 17.37
C ASN A 48 7.90 -12.72 17.51
N ASN A 49 9.03 -12.05 17.14
CA ASN A 49 10.33 -12.73 17.02
C ASN A 49 11.56 -11.93 17.49
N TYR A 50 11.46 -10.65 17.80
CA TYR A 50 12.64 -9.82 18.10
C TYR A 50 13.00 -9.72 19.59
N SER A 51 12.18 -10.24 20.47
CA SER A 51 12.45 -10.24 21.93
C SER A 51 13.48 -11.29 22.39
N ASN A 52 14.04 -12.12 21.48
CA ASN A 52 15.02 -13.12 21.85
C ASN A 52 16.35 -12.93 21.10
N PRO A 53 17.39 -12.30 21.71
CA PRO A 53 18.71 -12.11 21.08
C PRO A 53 19.39 -13.42 20.66
N ALA A 54 19.08 -14.54 21.32
CA ALA A 54 19.65 -15.87 20.99
C ALA A 54 19.09 -16.44 19.68
N ALA A 55 17.97 -15.91 19.15
CA ALA A 55 17.42 -16.34 17.87
C ALA A 55 18.12 -15.69 16.66
N GLN A 56 18.96 -14.68 16.87
CA GLN A 56 19.70 -14.00 15.80
C GLN A 56 20.96 -14.76 15.35
N GLU A 57 21.58 -15.54 16.23
CA GLU A 57 22.84 -16.24 15.92
C GLU A 57 22.69 -17.48 15.00
N ASN A 58 21.48 -18.00 14.81
CA ASN A 58 21.21 -19.19 13.99
C ASN A 58 20.27 -18.93 12.79
N ARG A 59 20.08 -17.69 12.35
CA ARG A 59 19.35 -17.46 11.11
C ARG A 59 20.20 -17.88 9.92
N PRO A 60 19.68 -18.74 9.03
CA PRO A 60 20.30 -18.92 7.72
C PRO A 60 20.39 -17.54 7.06
N LEU A 61 21.45 -17.31 6.27
CA LEU A 61 21.61 -16.10 5.45
C LEU A 61 20.36 -16.00 4.55
N VAL A 62 19.36 -15.22 5.00
CA VAL A 62 18.13 -15.04 4.25
C VAL A 62 18.48 -14.08 3.12
N LEU A 63 18.60 -14.62 1.90
CA LEU A 63 18.93 -13.86 0.69
C LEU A 63 17.84 -12.82 0.34
N VAL A 64 16.61 -13.02 0.85
CA VAL A 64 15.47 -12.16 0.64
C VAL A 64 14.88 -11.75 2.00
N PRO A 65 14.65 -10.46 2.26
CA PRO A 65 14.06 -10.01 3.51
C PRO A 65 12.60 -10.48 3.62
N PRO A 66 12.06 -10.61 4.85
CA PRO A 66 10.70 -11.12 5.05
C PRO A 66 9.60 -10.22 4.49
N ILE A 67 9.90 -8.94 4.27
CA ILE A 67 8.99 -7.97 3.64
C ILE A 67 9.74 -7.22 2.54
N ALA A 68 9.12 -7.17 1.37
CA ALA A 68 9.58 -6.41 0.23
C ALA A 68 8.54 -5.38 -0.20
N LEU A 69 8.94 -4.15 -0.37
CA LEU A 69 8.16 -3.09 -1.01
C LEU A 69 8.71 -2.85 -2.41
N ILE A 70 7.91 -3.14 -3.43
CA ILE A 70 8.25 -2.93 -4.84
C ILE A 70 7.57 -1.66 -5.31
N ASP A 71 8.38 -0.68 -5.69
CA ASP A 71 7.92 0.61 -6.24
C ASP A 71 7.92 0.53 -7.77
N LEU A 72 6.73 0.47 -8.36
CA LEU A 72 6.49 0.47 -9.80
C LEU A 72 5.96 1.82 -10.31
N ASP A 73 5.85 2.86 -9.46
CA ASP A 73 5.45 4.20 -9.91
C ASP A 73 6.63 4.92 -10.57
N ILE A 74 6.78 4.70 -11.88
CA ILE A 74 7.87 5.26 -12.69
C ILE A 74 7.65 6.75 -13.00
N ILE A 75 6.39 7.20 -12.99
CA ILE A 75 5.99 8.50 -13.54
C ILE A 75 6.01 9.59 -12.47
N ASN A 76 5.79 9.24 -11.21
CA ASN A 76 5.72 10.22 -10.13
C ASN A 76 7.12 10.48 -9.52
N PRO A 77 7.79 11.61 -9.87
CA PRO A 77 9.11 11.92 -9.31
C PRO A 77 9.05 12.42 -7.86
N TYR A 78 7.88 12.84 -7.37
CA TYR A 78 7.74 13.61 -6.13
C TYR A 78 7.42 12.79 -4.88
N PHE A 79 6.82 11.62 -5.04
CA PHE A 79 6.42 10.77 -3.90
C PHE A 79 6.79 9.32 -4.20
N ARG A 80 8.02 8.94 -3.83
CA ARG A 80 8.53 7.59 -4.06
C ARG A 80 8.90 6.94 -2.73
N SER A 81 8.47 5.70 -2.52
CA SER A 81 8.82 4.92 -1.33
C SER A 81 10.33 4.82 -1.09
N ARG A 82 11.14 4.89 -2.17
CA ARG A 82 12.61 4.90 -2.10
C ARG A 82 13.19 6.11 -1.34
N GLU A 83 12.47 7.24 -1.24
CA GLU A 83 12.89 8.39 -0.42
C GLU A 83 12.88 8.06 1.07
N ARG A 84 12.20 6.97 1.44
CA ARG A 84 12.13 6.44 2.82
C ARG A 84 12.96 5.17 3.00
N LYS A 85 13.93 4.94 2.12
CA LYS A 85 14.77 3.73 2.11
C LYS A 85 15.41 3.43 3.47
N ASP A 86 15.99 4.44 4.10
CA ASP A 86 16.65 4.25 5.39
C ASP A 86 15.64 3.89 6.49
N LEU A 87 14.48 4.55 6.50
CA LEU A 87 13.40 4.27 7.45
C LEU A 87 12.92 2.81 7.30
N LEU A 88 12.63 2.39 6.08
CA LEU A 88 12.10 1.06 5.77
C LEU A 88 13.15 -0.03 6.01
N ASN A 89 14.40 0.19 5.60
CA ASN A 89 15.47 -0.76 5.86
C ASN A 89 15.72 -0.96 7.37
N ASN A 90 15.68 0.12 8.15
CA ASN A 90 15.81 0.04 9.61
C ASN A 90 14.66 -0.75 10.26
N ALA A 91 13.48 -0.75 9.64
CA ALA A 91 12.34 -1.57 10.05
C ALA A 91 12.39 -3.02 9.51
N GLY A 92 13.40 -3.38 8.72
CA GLY A 92 13.51 -4.72 8.13
C GLY A 92 12.73 -4.92 6.83
N VAL A 93 12.31 -3.84 6.19
CA VAL A 93 11.64 -3.83 4.88
C VAL A 93 12.64 -3.51 3.78
N ALA A 94 12.80 -4.39 2.80
CA ALA A 94 13.62 -4.08 1.62
C ALA A 94 12.79 -3.38 0.54
N ILE A 95 13.41 -2.40 -0.10
CA ILE A 95 12.80 -1.66 -1.20
C ILE A 95 13.42 -2.10 -2.52
N TYR A 96 12.54 -2.38 -3.48
CA TYR A 96 12.88 -2.68 -4.86
C TYR A 96 12.16 -1.70 -5.77
N GLY A 97 12.82 -1.25 -6.84
CA GLY A 97 12.23 -0.31 -7.79
C GLY A 97 13.05 -0.20 -9.08
N SER A 98 12.63 0.68 -9.98
CA SER A 98 13.35 0.93 -11.23
C SER A 98 14.73 1.55 -10.98
N VAL A 99 15.76 1.04 -11.64
CA VAL A 99 17.19 1.35 -11.46
C VAL A 99 17.60 2.69 -12.11
N PHE A 100 16.75 3.69 -12.17
CA PHE A 100 17.14 4.98 -12.77
C PHE A 100 17.60 5.99 -11.72
N GLU A 101 18.77 5.76 -11.11
CA GLU A 101 19.46 6.84 -10.42
C GLU A 101 20.25 7.76 -11.35
N ASN A 102 20.60 7.37 -12.61
CA ASN A 102 21.54 8.13 -13.44
C ASN A 102 21.35 8.09 -14.97
N GLU A 103 20.29 7.54 -15.56
CA GLU A 103 20.18 7.50 -17.02
C GLU A 103 18.88 8.09 -17.57
N SER A 104 19.03 9.19 -18.30
CA SER A 104 17.97 9.96 -18.97
C SER A 104 17.57 9.42 -20.36
N THR A 105 17.75 8.15 -20.64
CA THR A 105 17.41 7.55 -21.94
C THR A 105 16.15 6.71 -21.83
N ALA A 106 15.16 7.12 -22.62
CA ALA A 106 13.79 6.71 -22.64
C ALA A 106 13.53 5.34 -23.31
N GLU A 107 14.13 4.29 -22.81
CA GLU A 107 13.62 2.94 -23.10
C GLU A 107 12.92 2.42 -21.84
N LEU A 108 11.78 1.73 -22.03
CA LEU A 108 11.00 1.14 -20.92
C LEU A 108 11.97 0.48 -19.94
N PRO A 109 11.98 0.89 -18.69
CA PRO A 109 12.97 0.46 -17.74
C PRO A 109 12.94 -1.07 -17.64
N ALA A 110 14.07 -1.69 -17.95
CA ALA A 110 14.29 -3.07 -17.56
C ALA A 110 14.21 -3.10 -16.03
N LEU A 111 13.02 -3.43 -15.53
CA LEU A 111 12.83 -3.63 -14.10
C LEU A 111 13.85 -4.68 -13.67
N SER A 112 14.67 -4.27 -12.73
CA SER A 112 15.81 -5.01 -12.22
C SER A 112 15.45 -6.48 -12.00
N ALA A 113 16.34 -7.39 -12.35
CA ALA A 113 16.24 -8.80 -11.98
C ALA A 113 16.00 -8.98 -10.45
N SER A 114 16.40 -7.99 -9.64
CA SER A 114 16.17 -7.94 -8.21
C SER A 114 14.69 -7.94 -7.81
N VAL A 115 13.78 -7.40 -8.64
CA VAL A 115 12.32 -7.43 -8.36
C VAL A 115 11.76 -8.85 -8.39
N ARG A 116 12.37 -9.76 -9.17
CA ARG A 116 11.90 -11.15 -9.27
C ARG A 116 12.16 -11.96 -8.00
N ALA A 117 13.28 -11.73 -7.35
CA ALA A 117 13.68 -12.49 -6.17
C ALA A 117 12.59 -12.51 -5.07
N PRO A 118 12.05 -11.37 -4.59
CA PRO A 118 10.99 -11.39 -3.59
C PRO A 118 9.66 -11.96 -4.13
N LEU A 119 9.37 -11.85 -5.43
CA LEU A 119 8.15 -12.42 -6.02
C LEU A 119 8.20 -13.95 -6.06
N GLU A 120 9.39 -14.54 -6.25
CA GLU A 120 9.61 -15.99 -6.35
C GLU A 120 9.80 -16.64 -4.96
N ASP A 121 10.20 -15.88 -3.95
CA ASP A 121 10.37 -16.38 -2.59
C ASP A 121 9.02 -16.51 -1.87
N SER A 122 8.60 -17.75 -1.58
CA SER A 122 7.34 -18.03 -0.90
C SER A 122 7.29 -17.56 0.56
N THR A 123 8.44 -17.25 1.17
CA THR A 123 8.53 -16.76 2.56
C THR A 123 8.48 -15.24 2.67
N CYS A 124 8.67 -14.52 1.56
CA CYS A 124 8.66 -13.07 1.51
C CYS A 124 7.24 -12.53 1.29
N ARG A 125 6.78 -11.64 2.15
CA ARG A 125 5.55 -10.84 1.90
C ARG A 125 5.90 -9.66 1.00
N VAL A 126 5.18 -9.52 -0.10
CA VAL A 126 5.48 -8.52 -1.13
C VAL A 126 4.35 -7.50 -1.21
N ILE A 127 4.70 -6.23 -1.07
CA ILE A 127 3.81 -5.10 -1.31
C ILE A 127 4.25 -4.43 -2.61
N ILE A 128 3.31 -4.17 -3.51
CA ILE A 128 3.59 -3.59 -4.82
C ILE A 128 2.83 -2.28 -4.93
N ASP A 129 3.55 -1.17 -4.93
CA ASP A 129 3.00 0.18 -5.16
C ASP A 129 3.01 0.47 -6.65
N THR A 130 1.83 0.65 -7.25
CA THR A 130 1.70 0.89 -8.69
C THR A 130 1.46 2.36 -9.00
N GLY A 131 1.86 2.80 -10.19
CA GLY A 131 1.48 4.12 -10.70
C GLY A 131 -0.06 4.27 -10.79
N GLY A 132 -0.53 5.50 -10.62
CA GLY A 132 -1.97 5.83 -10.55
C GLY A 132 -2.66 5.95 -11.91
N ASN A 133 -2.05 5.54 -12.99
CA ASN A 133 -2.56 5.65 -14.36
C ASN A 133 -2.33 4.36 -15.16
N ASP A 134 -2.76 4.37 -16.41
CA ASP A 134 -2.63 3.24 -17.34
C ASP A 134 -1.18 2.72 -17.46
N MET A 135 -0.19 3.62 -17.37
CA MET A 135 1.23 3.23 -17.43
C MET A 135 1.63 2.36 -16.24
N GLY A 136 1.15 2.66 -15.04
CA GLY A 136 1.39 1.81 -13.86
C GLY A 136 0.80 0.41 -14.05
N ALA A 137 -0.40 0.32 -14.62
CA ALA A 137 -1.04 -0.95 -14.95
C ALA A 137 -0.27 -1.74 -16.03
N ILE A 138 0.27 -1.06 -17.06
CA ILE A 138 1.10 -1.68 -18.10
C ILE A 138 2.40 -2.25 -17.51
N VAL A 139 3.05 -1.51 -16.61
CA VAL A 139 4.27 -1.99 -15.93
C VAL A 139 3.96 -3.20 -15.06
N LEU A 140 2.86 -3.17 -14.31
CA LEU A 140 2.43 -4.31 -13.51
C LEU A 140 2.18 -5.56 -14.37
N ASN A 141 1.64 -5.39 -15.57
CA ASN A 141 1.34 -6.49 -16.48
C ASN A 141 2.59 -7.27 -16.93
N GLN A 142 3.78 -6.65 -16.93
CA GLN A 142 5.05 -7.37 -17.22
C GLN A 142 5.35 -8.48 -16.21
N PHE A 143 4.74 -8.40 -15.02
CA PHE A 143 4.88 -9.37 -13.93
C PHE A 143 3.63 -10.24 -13.73
N SER A 144 2.65 -10.17 -14.65
CA SER A 144 1.35 -10.85 -14.54
C SER A 144 1.47 -12.34 -14.19
N LYS A 145 2.51 -13.02 -14.69
CA LYS A 145 2.77 -14.44 -14.38
C LYS A 145 2.96 -14.75 -12.89
N TYR A 146 3.32 -13.75 -12.09
CA TYR A 146 3.51 -13.89 -10.64
C TYR A 146 2.22 -13.66 -9.84
N PHE A 147 1.14 -13.22 -10.49
CA PHE A 147 -0.10 -12.78 -9.84
C PHE A 147 -1.31 -13.65 -10.17
N THR A 148 -1.07 -14.88 -10.60
CA THR A 148 -2.13 -15.83 -11.03
C THR A 148 -2.60 -16.77 -9.93
N ASP A 149 -2.04 -16.66 -8.72
CA ASP A 149 -2.30 -17.53 -7.58
C ASP A 149 -3.27 -16.89 -6.56
N ASP A 150 -3.82 -17.74 -5.68
CA ASP A 150 -4.73 -17.32 -4.60
C ASP A 150 -4.00 -16.48 -3.51
N GLU A 151 -2.67 -16.37 -3.60
CA GLU A 151 -1.86 -15.56 -2.67
C GLU A 151 -1.78 -14.07 -3.08
N THR A 152 -2.42 -13.67 -4.16
CA THR A 152 -2.41 -12.30 -4.66
C THR A 152 -3.67 -11.56 -4.25
N THR A 153 -3.49 -10.39 -3.63
CA THR A 153 -4.58 -9.47 -3.26
C THR A 153 -4.38 -8.14 -3.96
N VAL A 154 -5.41 -7.65 -4.63
CA VAL A 154 -5.39 -6.33 -5.29
C VAL A 154 -6.27 -5.36 -4.51
N LEU A 155 -5.67 -4.25 -4.05
CA LEU A 155 -6.32 -3.20 -3.27
C LEU A 155 -6.52 -1.96 -4.15
N ALA A 156 -7.73 -1.45 -4.24
CA ALA A 156 -8.02 -0.16 -4.87
C ALA A 156 -8.17 0.92 -3.79
N ILE A 157 -7.22 1.87 -3.78
CA ILE A 157 -7.20 2.99 -2.86
C ILE A 157 -8.05 4.14 -3.42
N VAL A 158 -9.10 4.51 -2.70
CA VAL A 158 -10.05 5.55 -3.10
C VAL A 158 -9.97 6.74 -2.15
N ASN A 159 -9.88 7.95 -2.71
CA ASN A 159 -9.96 9.22 -1.99
C ASN A 159 -10.97 10.12 -2.71
N VAL A 160 -12.14 10.36 -2.10
CA VAL A 160 -13.23 11.15 -2.68
C VAL A 160 -12.87 12.62 -2.87
N ASN A 161 -11.86 13.12 -2.15
CA ASN A 161 -11.37 14.50 -2.29
C ASN A 161 -10.49 14.72 -3.53
N ARG A 162 -10.39 13.72 -4.44
CA ARG A 162 -9.65 13.85 -5.70
C ARG A 162 -10.64 14.06 -6.86
N PRO A 163 -10.36 15.04 -7.75
CA PRO A 163 -11.27 15.38 -8.84
C PRO A 163 -11.69 14.18 -9.70
N GLU A 164 -10.75 13.27 -9.93
CA GLU A 164 -10.94 12.11 -10.80
C GLU A 164 -11.72 10.96 -10.15
N THR A 165 -11.91 11.00 -8.84
CA THR A 165 -12.67 9.99 -8.08
C THR A 165 -13.70 10.62 -7.16
N ASN A 166 -14.15 11.84 -7.46
CA ASN A 166 -15.16 12.55 -6.66
C ASN A 166 -16.60 12.10 -6.98
N ASP A 167 -16.80 11.33 -8.04
CA ASP A 167 -18.07 10.70 -8.36
C ASP A 167 -17.91 9.17 -8.50
N ILE A 168 -18.99 8.46 -8.22
CA ILE A 168 -19.02 6.99 -8.14
C ILE A 168 -18.74 6.36 -9.52
N ASN A 169 -19.26 6.92 -10.60
CA ASN A 169 -19.10 6.34 -11.93
C ASN A 169 -17.63 6.43 -12.38
N SER A 170 -16.99 7.58 -12.22
CA SER A 170 -15.58 7.79 -12.55
C SER A 170 -14.69 6.86 -11.73
N ALA A 171 -14.97 6.67 -10.44
CA ALA A 171 -14.22 5.73 -9.60
C ALA A 171 -14.39 4.27 -10.07
N ILE A 172 -15.60 3.86 -10.46
CA ILE A 172 -15.88 2.51 -11.00
C ILE A 172 -15.20 2.32 -12.35
N GLU A 173 -15.25 3.30 -13.24
CA GLU A 173 -14.59 3.24 -14.55
C GLU A 173 -13.09 3.09 -14.41
N HIS A 174 -12.48 3.81 -13.47
CA HIS A 174 -11.06 3.69 -13.19
C HIS A 174 -10.70 2.27 -12.69
N ILE A 175 -11.48 1.71 -11.76
CA ILE A 175 -11.28 0.33 -11.27
C ILE A 175 -11.36 -0.67 -12.43
N LYS A 176 -12.40 -0.55 -13.28
CA LYS A 176 -12.57 -1.43 -14.44
C LYS A 176 -11.45 -1.29 -15.46
N ALA A 177 -10.94 -0.09 -15.68
CA ALA A 177 -9.81 0.14 -16.58
C ALA A 177 -8.55 -0.57 -16.08
N ILE A 178 -8.25 -0.49 -14.79
CA ILE A 178 -7.13 -1.23 -14.18
C ILE A 178 -7.32 -2.74 -14.33
N GLU A 179 -8.49 -3.27 -14.03
CA GLU A 179 -8.79 -4.70 -14.18
C GLU A 179 -8.63 -5.16 -15.63
N PHE A 180 -9.11 -4.35 -16.57
CA PHE A 180 -9.00 -4.65 -18.01
C PHE A 180 -7.55 -4.69 -18.48
N ILE A 181 -6.72 -3.69 -18.08
CA ILE A 181 -5.32 -3.59 -18.51
C ILE A 181 -4.46 -4.69 -17.86
N THR A 182 -4.68 -4.97 -16.58
CA THR A 182 -3.84 -5.91 -15.82
C THR A 182 -4.30 -7.36 -15.93
N GLY A 183 -5.56 -7.59 -16.27
CA GLY A 183 -6.21 -8.91 -16.18
C GLY A 183 -6.44 -9.38 -14.73
N LEU A 184 -6.21 -8.52 -13.72
CA LEU A 184 -6.36 -8.83 -12.31
C LEU A 184 -7.67 -8.26 -11.78
N ASN A 185 -8.36 -9.00 -10.91
CA ASN A 185 -9.55 -8.50 -10.25
C ASN A 185 -9.18 -7.75 -8.97
N VAL A 186 -9.78 -6.58 -8.76
CA VAL A 186 -9.68 -5.86 -7.48
C VAL A 186 -10.38 -6.65 -6.40
N SER A 187 -9.65 -7.05 -5.36
CA SER A 187 -10.14 -7.85 -4.25
C SER A 187 -10.89 -7.00 -3.22
N PHE A 188 -10.37 -5.80 -2.95
CA PHE A 188 -10.91 -4.92 -1.93
C PHE A 188 -10.81 -3.45 -2.30
N ILE A 189 -11.82 -2.70 -1.84
CA ILE A 189 -11.84 -1.23 -1.86
C ILE A 189 -11.39 -0.72 -0.49
N ILE A 190 -10.49 0.26 -0.50
CA ILE A 190 -9.95 0.95 0.69
C ILE A 190 -10.41 2.40 0.67
N ASN A 191 -11.00 2.87 1.76
CA ASN A 191 -11.25 4.28 1.95
C ASN A 191 -9.99 4.98 2.47
N ASN A 192 -9.40 5.81 1.64
CA ASN A 192 -8.28 6.69 1.99
C ASN A 192 -8.65 8.17 1.81
N THR A 193 -9.90 8.51 2.09
CA THR A 193 -10.36 9.89 2.03
C THR A 193 -9.76 10.69 3.16
N ASN A 194 -8.86 11.61 2.82
CA ASN A 194 -8.17 12.46 3.76
C ASN A 194 -7.74 13.78 3.13
N LEU A 195 -7.49 14.77 3.98
CA LEU A 195 -6.93 16.09 3.67
C LEU A 195 -5.63 16.32 4.46
N LEU A 196 -4.88 15.25 4.71
CA LEU A 196 -3.67 15.27 5.54
C LEU A 196 -3.98 15.79 6.95
N ARG A 197 -3.36 16.91 7.37
CA ARG A 197 -3.57 17.49 8.72
C ARG A 197 -4.96 18.10 8.93
N GLU A 198 -5.66 18.43 7.86
CA GLU A 198 -7.00 19.00 7.91
C GLU A 198 -8.10 17.92 7.92
N THR A 199 -7.71 16.65 7.92
CA THR A 199 -8.63 15.52 7.91
C THR A 199 -9.50 15.54 9.17
N THR A 200 -10.80 15.40 8.95
CA THR A 200 -11.80 15.25 10.00
C THR A 200 -12.42 13.85 9.99
N ILE A 201 -13.12 13.50 11.06
CA ILE A 201 -13.91 12.25 11.13
C ILE A 201 -14.98 12.26 10.03
N ASP A 202 -15.61 13.40 9.77
CA ASP A 202 -16.64 13.52 8.74
C ASP A 202 -16.09 13.21 7.35
N ASP A 203 -14.86 13.63 7.03
CA ASP A 203 -14.21 13.26 5.76
C ASP A 203 -14.09 11.75 5.61
N ILE A 204 -13.64 11.07 6.66
CA ILE A 204 -13.52 9.60 6.67
C ILE A 204 -14.89 8.94 6.47
N LEU A 205 -15.93 9.44 7.15
CA LEU A 205 -17.29 8.88 7.05
C LEU A 205 -17.93 9.13 5.66
N VAL A 206 -17.67 10.29 5.06
CA VAL A 206 -18.09 10.58 3.68
C VAL A 206 -17.43 9.59 2.72
N GLY A 207 -16.11 9.42 2.83
CA GLY A 207 -15.36 8.44 2.03
C GLY A 207 -15.83 7.01 2.24
N GLN A 208 -16.15 6.62 3.48
CA GLN A 208 -16.66 5.29 3.80
C GLN A 208 -17.99 5.01 3.09
N LYS A 209 -18.94 5.97 3.12
CA LYS A 209 -20.22 5.83 2.43
C LYS A 209 -20.02 5.68 0.93
N PHE A 210 -19.13 6.49 0.37
CA PHE A 210 -18.79 6.45 -1.05
C PHE A 210 -18.18 5.11 -1.45
N CYS A 211 -17.19 4.60 -0.72
CA CYS A 211 -16.57 3.32 -0.99
C CYS A 211 -17.55 2.14 -0.83
N LYS A 212 -18.42 2.18 0.19
CA LYS A 212 -19.47 1.16 0.36
C LYS A 212 -20.48 1.14 -0.80
N GLU A 213 -20.77 2.30 -1.40
CA GLU A 213 -21.62 2.36 -2.58
C GLU A 213 -20.93 1.78 -3.82
N ILE A 214 -19.64 2.07 -4.04
CA ILE A 214 -18.84 1.41 -5.08
C ILE A 214 -18.89 -0.12 -4.89
N CYS A 215 -18.69 -0.61 -3.67
CA CYS A 215 -18.73 -2.04 -3.37
C CYS A 215 -20.06 -2.68 -3.77
N LYS A 216 -21.20 -2.02 -3.48
CA LYS A 216 -22.53 -2.54 -3.86
C LYS A 216 -22.72 -2.59 -5.37
N LEU A 217 -22.22 -1.57 -6.11
CA LEU A 217 -22.40 -1.49 -7.57
C LEU A 217 -21.43 -2.39 -8.35
N THR A 218 -20.34 -2.84 -7.72
CA THR A 218 -19.29 -3.62 -8.38
C THR A 218 -19.15 -5.04 -7.84
N ASP A 219 -19.94 -5.43 -6.86
CA ASP A 219 -19.84 -6.70 -6.12
C ASP A 219 -18.43 -6.93 -5.51
N LYS A 220 -17.78 -5.82 -5.10
CA LYS A 220 -16.47 -5.87 -4.45
C LYS A 220 -16.60 -5.71 -2.94
N ASN A 221 -15.56 -6.12 -2.23
CA ASN A 221 -15.55 -6.05 -0.77
C ASN A 221 -14.88 -4.77 -0.27
N PHE A 222 -15.47 -4.16 0.75
CA PHE A 222 -14.83 -3.11 1.52
C PHE A 222 -13.87 -3.71 2.54
N LEU A 223 -12.64 -3.17 2.65
CA LEU A 223 -11.65 -3.70 3.59
C LEU A 223 -11.54 -2.84 4.85
N CYS A 224 -11.17 -1.57 4.72
CA CYS A 224 -10.90 -0.70 5.86
C CYS A 224 -11.04 0.79 5.52
N ASP A 225 -11.15 1.59 6.58
CA ASP A 225 -10.99 3.04 6.54
C ASP A 225 -9.58 3.41 7.01
N CYS A 226 -8.89 4.28 6.25
CA CYS A 226 -7.62 4.84 6.66
C CYS A 226 -7.82 6.08 7.53
N TYR A 227 -6.90 6.30 8.46
CA TYR A 227 -6.86 7.54 9.26
C TYR A 227 -5.42 8.00 9.49
N PRO A 228 -5.14 9.31 9.46
CA PRO A 228 -3.81 9.84 9.73
C PRO A 228 -3.50 9.81 11.23
N VAL A 229 -2.40 9.12 11.59
CA VAL A 229 -1.93 8.98 12.98
C VAL A 229 -1.53 10.35 13.54
N GLY A 230 -1.92 10.61 14.79
CA GLY A 230 -1.63 11.88 15.48
C GLY A 230 -2.53 13.04 15.09
N ILE A 231 -3.48 12.82 14.15
CA ILE A 231 -4.48 13.81 13.74
C ILE A 231 -5.87 13.32 14.16
N ILE A 232 -6.19 12.08 13.83
CA ILE A 232 -7.46 11.45 14.24
C ILE A 232 -7.17 10.45 15.37
N ASN A 233 -7.97 10.53 16.45
CA ASN A 233 -7.96 9.52 17.47
C ASN A 233 -8.79 8.31 17.02
N PRO A 234 -8.21 7.10 16.89
CA PRO A 234 -8.96 5.93 16.44
C PRO A 234 -10.13 5.54 17.34
N GLU A 235 -10.11 5.92 18.61
CA GLU A 235 -11.24 5.68 19.54
C GLU A 235 -12.52 6.38 19.08
N GLU A 236 -12.40 7.55 18.44
CA GLU A 236 -13.52 8.30 17.90
C GLU A 236 -14.15 7.63 16.66
N LEU A 237 -13.41 6.74 15.99
CA LEU A 237 -13.90 5.94 14.88
C LEU A 237 -14.45 4.57 15.33
N THR A 238 -14.30 4.22 16.61
CA THR A 238 -14.79 2.97 17.16
C THR A 238 -16.32 2.91 17.06
N GLY A 239 -16.84 1.82 16.48
CA GLY A 239 -18.26 1.66 16.20
C GLY A 239 -18.73 2.32 14.90
N LEU A 240 -17.93 3.19 14.29
CA LEU A 240 -18.21 3.82 12.99
C LEU A 240 -17.55 3.03 11.84
N SER A 241 -16.40 2.42 12.10
CA SER A 241 -15.69 1.55 11.18
C SER A 241 -15.36 0.20 11.80
N SER A 242 -15.43 -0.86 10.99
CA SER A 242 -15.12 -2.23 11.43
C SER A 242 -13.63 -2.55 11.38
N ASN A 243 -12.89 -1.88 10.50
CA ASN A 243 -11.45 -2.04 10.32
C ASN A 243 -10.81 -0.67 10.07
N LEU A 244 -9.76 -0.38 10.82
CA LEU A 244 -9.03 0.89 10.74
C LEU A 244 -7.57 0.64 10.33
N MET A 245 -7.08 1.41 9.37
CA MET A 245 -5.71 1.39 8.90
C MET A 245 -5.01 2.70 9.27
N PRO A 246 -4.03 2.70 10.19
CA PRO A 246 -3.26 3.89 10.52
C PRO A 246 -2.31 4.27 9.39
N LEU A 247 -2.30 5.54 9.01
CA LEU A 247 -1.35 6.13 8.09
C LEU A 247 -0.33 6.94 8.86
N GLY A 248 0.96 6.60 8.72
CA GLY A 248 2.04 7.24 9.47
C GLY A 248 2.47 8.58 8.90
N LEU A 249 1.92 9.02 7.75
CA LEU A 249 2.31 10.24 7.02
C LEU A 249 3.81 10.26 6.69
N TYR A 250 4.37 9.09 6.39
CA TYR A 250 5.79 8.89 6.14
C TYR A 250 6.32 9.63 4.90
N MET A 251 5.48 9.78 3.87
CA MET A 251 5.86 10.41 2.61
C MET A 251 5.83 11.94 2.65
N ARG A 252 5.35 12.51 3.76
CA ARG A 252 5.31 13.95 3.93
C ARG A 252 6.72 14.49 4.21
N PRO A 253 7.19 15.52 3.49
CA PRO A 253 8.44 16.17 3.79
C PRO A 253 8.41 16.84 5.18
N THR A 254 9.44 16.62 6.00
CA THR A 254 9.53 17.16 7.37
C THR A 254 9.55 18.70 7.42
N TRP A 255 9.99 19.36 6.34
CA TRP A 255 9.98 20.84 6.25
C TRP A 255 8.57 21.44 6.10
N LEU A 256 7.54 20.60 5.84
CA LEU A 256 6.12 21.01 5.90
C LEU A 256 5.54 20.94 7.33
N ASP A 257 6.35 20.55 8.29
CA ASP A 257 5.94 20.38 9.68
C ASP A 257 6.26 21.58 10.56
N VAL A 258 6.71 22.70 9.94
CA VAL A 258 7.02 23.98 10.62
C VAL A 258 5.80 24.91 10.59
#